data_7a625ce92c102034cdacbd0816b4781c
#
_entry.id   7a625ce92c102034cdacbd0816b4781c
#
_cell.length_a   1.000
_cell.length_b   1.000
_cell.length_c   1.000
_cell.angle_alpha   90.00
_cell.angle_beta   90.00
_cell.angle_gamma   90.00
#
_symmetry.space_group_name_H-M   'P 1'
#
loop_
_entity.id
_entity.type
_entity.pdbx_description
1 polymer ?
#
loop_
_entity_poly.entity_id
_entity_poly.type
_entity_poly.pdbx_seq_one_letter_code
_entity_poly.pdbx_strand_id
1 'polypeptide(L)'
;FNDGMVDRQGRYWAGTLNETDFSKPDGSLYRLDPNGALHTVDTGLNVPNGMGWSPDEKTMYLVDSAVQVVYTYDFDASAGTIANRQIFAHVPRQDGMPDGLTVDSEGGVWIGHWGGGHLKRYDPAGKLERKVQLPVQNVTACMFGGPGLDELYISTAWFLLNPDERKAQPGAGDLFRV
;
A
#
# COMPACT_ATOMS: atom_id res chain seq x y z
N PHE A 1 -3.23 14.82 0.93
CA PHE A 1 -2.78 13.53 1.46
C PHE A 1 -3.53 12.40 0.77
N ASN A 2 -2.86 11.27 0.57
CA ASN A 2 -3.47 10.07 0.01
C ASN A 2 -3.58 8.99 1.10
N ASP A 3 -2.64 8.07 1.20
CA ASP A 3 -2.66 7.01 2.23
C ASP A 3 -1.75 7.34 3.41
N GLY A 4 -1.96 6.64 4.53
CA GLY A 4 -1.15 6.78 5.73
C GLY A 4 -1.31 5.61 6.70
N MET A 5 -0.26 5.37 7.48
CA MET A 5 -0.16 4.26 8.42
C MET A 5 0.56 4.71 9.69
N VAL A 6 0.26 4.05 10.80
CA VAL A 6 0.97 4.24 12.07
C VAL A 6 2.00 3.12 12.22
N ASP A 7 3.26 3.48 12.52
CA ASP A 7 4.28 2.49 12.85
C ASP A 7 4.13 1.97 14.30
N ARG A 8 4.91 0.96 14.66
CA ARG A 8 4.83 0.35 15.99
C ARG A 8 5.26 1.27 17.12
N GLN A 9 5.97 2.36 16.83
CA GLN A 9 6.37 3.38 17.80
C GLN A 9 5.33 4.50 17.92
N GLY A 10 4.19 4.40 17.21
CA GLY A 10 3.08 5.35 17.27
C GLY A 10 3.27 6.60 16.43
N ARG A 11 4.23 6.62 15.49
CA ARG A 11 4.41 7.72 14.54
C ARG A 11 3.49 7.51 13.34
N TYR A 12 2.79 8.57 12.93
CA TYR A 12 1.94 8.53 11.75
C TYR A 12 2.72 8.93 10.50
N TRP A 13 2.68 8.08 9.50
CA TRP A 13 3.29 8.30 8.20
C TRP A 13 2.21 8.55 7.16
N ALA A 14 2.39 9.55 6.31
CA ALA A 14 1.40 9.88 5.28
C ALA A 14 2.05 10.46 4.02
N GLY A 15 1.53 10.07 2.87
CA GLY A 15 1.96 10.55 1.58
C GLY A 15 1.09 11.68 1.02
N THR A 16 1.69 12.63 0.31
CA THR A 16 0.98 13.63 -0.50
C THR A 16 1.17 13.37 -1.98
N LEU A 17 0.26 13.86 -2.79
CA LEU A 17 0.29 13.76 -4.25
C LEU A 17 -0.12 15.09 -4.90
N ASN A 18 0.16 15.23 -6.18
CA ASN A 18 -0.42 16.29 -6.99
C ASN A 18 -1.81 15.84 -7.47
N GLU A 19 -2.87 16.42 -6.91
CA GLU A 19 -4.26 16.01 -7.18
C GLU A 19 -4.71 16.32 -8.61
N THR A 20 -4.04 17.25 -9.28
CA THR A 20 -4.39 17.66 -10.64
C THR A 20 -3.59 16.91 -11.72
N ASP A 21 -2.45 16.32 -11.35
CA ASP A 21 -1.57 15.61 -12.29
C ASP A 21 -0.75 14.53 -11.56
N PHE A 22 -1.25 13.31 -11.57
CA PHE A 22 -0.61 12.15 -10.93
C PHE A 22 0.71 11.73 -11.58
N SER A 23 1.03 12.24 -12.77
CA SER A 23 2.32 11.96 -13.42
C SER A 23 3.48 12.77 -12.86
N LYS A 24 3.20 13.81 -12.08
CA LYS A 24 4.22 14.68 -11.50
C LYS A 24 4.75 14.12 -10.17
N PRO A 25 6.08 14.07 -9.99
CA PRO A 25 6.69 13.63 -8.75
C PRO A 25 6.75 14.76 -7.70
N ASP A 26 5.61 15.43 -7.49
CA ASP A 26 5.48 16.55 -6.54
C ASP A 26 5.08 16.07 -5.14
N GLY A 27 4.81 14.78 -4.99
CA GLY A 27 4.45 14.15 -3.73
C GLY A 27 5.62 13.98 -2.78
N SER A 28 5.31 13.92 -1.50
CA SER A 28 6.26 13.73 -0.40
C SER A 28 5.71 12.75 0.62
N LEU A 29 6.62 12.07 1.32
CA LEU A 29 6.29 11.26 2.49
C LEU A 29 6.61 12.06 3.75
N TYR A 30 5.64 12.14 4.65
CA TYR A 30 5.76 12.82 5.95
C TYR A 30 5.65 11.80 7.09
N ARG A 31 6.29 12.15 8.20
CA ARG A 31 6.15 11.46 9.48
C ARG A 31 5.76 12.48 10.55
N LEU A 32 4.68 12.20 11.27
CA LEU A 32 4.23 12.95 12.45
C LEU A 32 4.53 12.13 13.71
N ASP A 33 5.37 12.65 14.57
CA ASP A 33 5.74 12.01 15.82
C ASP A 33 4.65 12.20 16.90
N PRO A 34 4.57 11.34 17.94
CA PRO A 34 3.58 11.47 19.01
C PRO A 34 3.64 12.79 19.80
N ASN A 35 4.78 13.48 19.76
CA ASN A 35 4.94 14.81 20.37
C ASN A 35 4.49 15.97 19.46
N GLY A 36 3.95 15.68 18.27
CA GLY A 36 3.47 16.64 17.28
C GLY A 36 4.55 17.17 16.32
N ALA A 37 5.79 16.68 16.40
CA ALA A 37 6.84 17.07 15.45
C ALA A 37 6.57 16.45 14.06
N LEU A 38 6.57 17.29 13.02
CA LEU A 38 6.37 16.88 11.63
C LEU A 38 7.69 16.89 10.87
N HIS A 39 7.96 15.81 10.16
CA HIS A 39 9.16 15.60 9.36
C HIS A 39 8.79 15.28 7.91
N THR A 40 9.47 15.92 6.94
CA THR A 40 9.49 15.43 5.56
C THR A 40 10.61 14.39 5.46
N VAL A 41 10.27 13.15 5.12
CA VAL A 41 11.21 12.02 5.16
C VAL A 41 11.62 11.52 3.79
N ASP A 42 10.79 11.75 2.76
CA ASP A 42 11.14 11.53 1.35
C ASP A 42 10.35 12.47 0.45
N THR A 43 10.83 12.66 -0.78
CA THR A 43 10.23 13.53 -1.80
C THR A 43 10.36 12.91 -3.19
N GLY A 44 9.72 13.54 -4.20
CA GLY A 44 9.80 13.05 -5.57
C GLY A 44 8.97 11.77 -5.79
N LEU A 45 7.85 11.67 -5.09
CA LEU A 45 6.86 10.61 -5.24
C LEU A 45 5.70 11.11 -6.11
N ASN A 46 5.06 10.19 -6.83
CA ASN A 46 3.90 10.54 -7.67
C ASN A 46 2.59 10.36 -6.91
N VAL A 47 2.26 9.12 -6.53
CA VAL A 47 1.07 8.76 -5.77
C VAL A 47 1.47 7.78 -4.68
N PRO A 48 2.14 8.26 -3.59
CA PRO A 48 2.45 7.41 -2.45
C PRO A 48 1.16 6.86 -1.85
N ASN A 49 1.14 5.54 -1.67
CA ASN A 49 -0.01 4.77 -1.24
C ASN A 49 0.39 3.79 -0.12
N GLY A 50 -0.08 2.55 -0.15
CA GLY A 50 0.14 1.58 0.90
C GLY A 50 1.58 1.54 1.42
N MET A 51 1.71 1.48 2.74
CA MET A 51 3.00 1.39 3.41
C MET A 51 2.97 0.36 4.54
N GLY A 52 4.15 -0.18 4.88
CA GLY A 52 4.27 -1.17 5.95
C GLY A 52 5.73 -1.44 6.28
N TRP A 53 5.94 -2.23 7.33
CA TRP A 53 7.28 -2.52 7.84
C TRP A 53 7.48 -4.02 7.96
N SER A 54 8.71 -4.46 7.71
CA SER A 54 9.11 -5.86 7.95
C SER A 54 8.92 -6.25 9.43
N PRO A 55 8.73 -7.54 9.74
CA PRO A 55 8.55 -7.99 11.12
C PRO A 55 9.72 -7.65 12.04
N ASP A 56 10.94 -7.56 11.52
CA ASP A 56 12.16 -7.18 12.25
C ASP A 56 12.38 -5.65 12.32
N GLU A 57 11.45 -4.85 11.74
CA GLU A 57 11.47 -3.39 11.71
C GLU A 57 12.74 -2.77 11.11
N LYS A 58 13.38 -3.47 10.15
CA LYS A 58 14.56 -2.95 9.43
C LYS A 58 14.26 -2.46 8.03
N THR A 59 13.10 -2.81 7.49
CA THR A 59 12.69 -2.43 6.13
C THR A 59 11.33 -1.76 6.17
N MET A 60 11.19 -0.62 5.53
CA MET A 60 9.91 0.00 5.20
C MET A 60 9.59 -0.27 3.73
N TYR A 61 8.34 -0.59 3.45
CA TYR A 61 7.78 -0.70 2.10
C TYR A 61 6.86 0.47 1.83
N LEU A 62 6.89 0.99 0.59
CA LEU A 62 6.02 2.08 0.14
C LEU A 62 5.60 1.85 -1.31
N VAL A 63 4.31 1.87 -1.55
CA VAL A 63 3.74 1.87 -2.92
C VAL A 63 3.80 3.28 -3.49
N ASP A 64 4.20 3.41 -4.75
CA ASP A 64 3.93 4.56 -5.60
C ASP A 64 3.08 4.11 -6.79
N SER A 65 1.76 4.33 -6.70
CA SER A 65 0.77 3.76 -7.60
C SER A 65 0.93 4.24 -9.04
N ALA A 66 1.21 5.52 -9.27
CA ALA A 66 1.24 6.10 -10.61
C ALA A 66 2.43 5.59 -11.45
N VAL A 67 3.56 5.33 -10.82
CA VAL A 67 4.74 4.75 -11.48
C VAL A 67 4.77 3.22 -11.38
N GLN A 68 3.77 2.62 -10.73
CA GLN A 68 3.60 1.16 -10.58
C GLN A 68 4.80 0.46 -9.96
N VAL A 69 5.32 1.06 -8.90
CA VAL A 69 6.49 0.57 -8.18
C VAL A 69 6.15 0.40 -6.71
N VAL A 70 6.73 -0.61 -6.10
CA VAL A 70 6.86 -0.72 -4.65
C VAL A 70 8.32 -0.46 -4.30
N TYR A 71 8.57 0.46 -3.40
CA TYR A 71 9.89 0.76 -2.89
C TYR A 71 10.16 0.05 -1.57
N THR A 72 11.43 -0.21 -1.29
CA THR A 72 11.96 -0.49 0.05
C THR A 72 12.89 0.61 0.49
N TYR A 73 12.96 0.78 1.81
CA TYR A 73 13.92 1.65 2.48
C TYR A 73 14.55 0.90 3.64
N ASP A 74 15.81 1.15 3.92
CA ASP A 74 16.38 0.82 5.23
C ASP A 74 15.65 1.66 6.29
N PHE A 75 15.13 1.01 7.33
CA PHE A 75 14.36 1.64 8.38
C PHE A 75 15.06 1.53 9.73
N ASP A 76 15.27 2.67 10.39
CA ASP A 76 15.67 2.74 11.79
C ASP A 76 14.43 2.97 12.67
N ALA A 77 13.93 1.91 13.29
CA ALA A 77 12.75 1.96 14.13
C ALA A 77 12.93 2.89 15.36
N SER A 78 14.14 3.02 15.88
CA SER A 78 14.43 3.84 17.06
C SER A 78 14.37 5.35 16.73
N ALA A 79 14.96 5.74 15.61
CA ALA A 79 15.00 7.13 15.14
C ALA A 79 13.77 7.50 14.28
N GLY A 80 13.07 6.50 13.72
CA GLY A 80 12.00 6.73 12.72
C GLY A 80 12.54 7.32 11.42
N THR A 81 13.74 6.95 11.00
CA THR A 81 14.35 7.42 9.77
C THR A 81 14.35 6.34 8.71
N ILE A 82 14.32 6.78 7.45
CA ILE A 82 14.45 5.91 6.28
C ILE A 82 15.64 6.33 5.43
N ALA A 83 16.25 5.38 4.74
CA ALA A 83 17.40 5.61 3.85
C ALA A 83 17.39 4.60 2.71
N ASN A 84 18.27 4.80 1.72
CA ASN A 84 18.59 3.83 0.68
C ASN A 84 17.34 3.31 -0.08
N ARG A 85 16.51 4.23 -0.62
CA ARG A 85 15.35 3.87 -1.45
C ARG A 85 15.77 2.96 -2.61
N GLN A 86 15.18 1.76 -2.68
CA GLN A 86 15.39 0.77 -3.72
C GLN A 86 14.04 0.33 -4.29
N ILE A 87 14.04 -0.23 -5.50
CA ILE A 87 12.84 -0.85 -6.06
C ILE A 87 12.73 -2.28 -5.53
N PHE A 88 11.64 -2.58 -4.83
CA PHE A 88 11.27 -3.91 -4.38
C PHE A 88 10.58 -4.70 -5.50
N ALA A 89 9.59 -4.10 -6.16
CA ALA A 89 8.85 -4.73 -7.25
C ALA A 89 8.33 -3.71 -8.25
N HIS A 90 8.32 -4.10 -9.52
CA HIS A 90 7.54 -3.45 -10.56
C HIS A 90 6.21 -4.18 -10.73
N VAL A 91 5.12 -3.45 -10.73
CA VAL A 91 3.77 -4.00 -11.01
C VAL A 91 3.46 -3.80 -12.49
N PRO A 92 3.25 -4.88 -13.27
CA PRO A 92 2.87 -4.75 -14.67
C PRO A 92 1.52 -4.03 -14.82
N ARG A 93 1.39 -3.14 -15.81
CA ARG A 93 0.16 -2.34 -16.03
C ARG A 93 -1.10 -3.18 -16.22
N GLN A 94 -0.99 -4.36 -16.82
CA GLN A 94 -2.11 -5.30 -16.99
C GLN A 94 -2.62 -5.90 -15.66
N ASP A 95 -1.87 -5.77 -14.59
CA ASP A 95 -2.27 -6.22 -13.25
C ASP A 95 -3.01 -5.13 -12.44
N GLY A 96 -3.27 -3.98 -13.05
CA GLY A 96 -3.82 -2.81 -12.35
C GLY A 96 -2.74 -2.00 -11.64
N MET A 97 -3.15 -1.03 -10.85
CA MET A 97 -2.22 -0.19 -10.07
C MET A 97 -2.06 -0.76 -8.65
N PRO A 98 -0.83 -0.87 -8.13
CA PRO A 98 -0.65 -1.20 -6.72
C PRO A 98 -1.25 -0.08 -5.85
N ASP A 99 -1.93 -0.47 -4.76
CA ASP A 99 -2.67 0.43 -3.90
C ASP A 99 -2.24 0.21 -2.43
N GLY A 100 -3.14 -0.04 -1.51
CA GLY A 100 -2.80 -0.31 -0.12
C GLY A 100 -2.01 -1.62 0.06
N LEU A 101 -1.12 -1.67 1.04
CA LEU A 101 -0.36 -2.87 1.36
C LEU A 101 -0.38 -3.20 2.86
N THR A 102 -0.11 -4.46 3.18
CA THR A 102 0.24 -4.92 4.53
C THR A 102 1.37 -5.96 4.46
N VAL A 103 2.07 -6.15 5.60
CA VAL A 103 3.15 -7.13 5.72
C VAL A 103 2.75 -8.20 6.72
N ASP A 104 2.86 -9.47 6.36
CA ASP A 104 2.56 -10.59 7.24
C ASP A 104 3.74 -10.96 8.17
N SER A 105 3.50 -11.89 9.10
CA SER A 105 4.49 -12.33 10.08
C SER A 105 5.71 -13.06 9.49
N GLU A 106 5.61 -13.54 8.25
CA GLU A 106 6.71 -14.15 7.50
C GLU A 106 7.51 -13.13 6.68
N GLY A 107 7.10 -11.85 6.70
CA GLY A 107 7.67 -10.77 5.89
C GLY A 107 7.10 -10.69 4.47
N GLY A 108 6.07 -11.47 4.16
CA GLY A 108 5.37 -11.40 2.88
C GLY A 108 4.59 -10.10 2.73
N VAL A 109 4.73 -9.43 1.59
CA VAL A 109 4.12 -8.14 1.29
C VAL A 109 2.86 -8.35 0.45
N TRP A 110 1.71 -8.05 1.04
CA TRP A 110 0.40 -8.15 0.42
C TRP A 110 -0.05 -6.81 -0.14
N ILE A 111 -0.45 -6.76 -1.40
CA ILE A 111 -0.74 -5.52 -2.10
C ILE A 111 -2.09 -5.63 -2.80
N GLY A 112 -2.97 -4.65 -2.56
CA GLY A 112 -4.20 -4.45 -3.34
C GLY A 112 -3.88 -3.93 -4.74
N HIS A 113 -4.63 -4.38 -5.74
CA HIS A 113 -4.45 -3.96 -7.12
C HIS A 113 -5.72 -3.27 -7.64
N TRP A 114 -5.72 -1.95 -7.65
CA TRP A 114 -6.79 -1.14 -8.23
C TRP A 114 -6.93 -1.41 -9.73
N GLY A 115 -8.14 -1.75 -10.16
CA GLY A 115 -8.41 -2.14 -11.55
C GLY A 115 -7.97 -3.56 -11.90
N GLY A 116 -7.25 -4.25 -11.00
CA GLY A 116 -6.72 -5.60 -11.23
C GLY A 116 -7.60 -6.73 -10.72
N GLY A 117 -8.52 -6.44 -9.81
CA GLY A 117 -9.45 -7.42 -9.24
C GLY A 117 -8.80 -8.46 -8.33
N HIS A 118 -7.66 -8.17 -7.75
CA HIS A 118 -6.93 -9.14 -6.92
C HIS A 118 -6.01 -8.50 -5.89
N LEU A 119 -5.63 -9.32 -4.91
CA LEU A 119 -4.45 -9.10 -4.08
C LEU A 119 -3.29 -9.94 -4.60
N LYS A 120 -2.08 -9.47 -4.41
CA LYS A 120 -0.86 -10.25 -4.60
C LYS A 120 -0.01 -10.25 -3.34
N ARG A 121 0.60 -11.43 -3.03
CA ARG A 121 1.62 -11.59 -2.02
C ARG A 121 2.97 -11.77 -2.69
N TYR A 122 3.94 -10.98 -2.27
CA TYR A 122 5.34 -11.11 -2.67
C TYR A 122 6.15 -11.58 -1.47
N ASP A 123 7.15 -12.44 -1.71
CA ASP A 123 8.12 -12.80 -0.68
C ASP A 123 9.04 -11.61 -0.32
N PRO A 124 9.83 -11.69 0.76
CA PRO A 124 10.75 -10.60 1.13
C PRO A 124 11.79 -10.23 0.06
N ALA A 125 12.01 -11.09 -0.94
CA ALA A 125 12.90 -10.82 -2.08
C ALA A 125 12.18 -10.17 -3.28
N GLY A 126 10.86 -9.88 -3.15
CA GLY A 126 10.05 -9.27 -4.22
C GLY A 126 9.53 -10.24 -5.26
N LYS A 127 9.61 -11.55 -5.03
CA LYS A 127 9.08 -12.57 -5.94
C LYS A 127 7.60 -12.83 -5.64
N LEU A 128 6.75 -12.80 -6.67
CA LEU A 128 5.34 -13.14 -6.55
C LEU A 128 5.15 -14.60 -6.13
N GLU A 129 4.41 -14.82 -5.03
CA GLU A 129 4.11 -16.14 -4.48
C GLU A 129 2.63 -16.52 -4.56
N ARG A 130 1.74 -15.57 -4.36
CA ARG A 130 0.31 -15.84 -4.29
C ARG A 130 -0.52 -14.74 -4.92
N LYS A 131 -1.65 -15.12 -5.51
CA LYS A 131 -2.69 -14.23 -6.00
C LYS A 131 -4.04 -14.65 -5.42
N VAL A 132 -4.77 -13.70 -4.87
CA VAL A 132 -6.16 -13.88 -4.39
C VAL A 132 -7.08 -13.09 -5.30
N GLN A 133 -7.93 -13.76 -6.06
CA GLN A 133 -8.87 -13.13 -6.98
C GLN A 133 -10.13 -12.70 -6.22
N LEU A 134 -10.62 -11.48 -6.50
CA LEU A 134 -11.88 -10.96 -5.97
C LEU A 134 -12.92 -10.79 -7.09
N PRO A 135 -14.23 -10.80 -6.77
CA PRO A 135 -15.30 -10.62 -7.75
C PRO A 135 -15.53 -9.14 -8.14
N VAL A 136 -14.60 -8.25 -7.79
CA VAL A 136 -14.64 -6.80 -8.05
C VAL A 136 -13.28 -6.32 -8.52
N GLN A 137 -13.25 -5.31 -9.40
CA GLN A 137 -11.99 -4.89 -10.03
C GLN A 137 -11.13 -3.97 -9.16
N ASN A 138 -11.74 -3.11 -8.33
CA ASN A 138 -10.99 -2.12 -7.56
C ASN A 138 -10.72 -2.64 -6.14
N VAL A 139 -9.66 -3.40 -5.99
CA VAL A 139 -9.15 -3.86 -4.69
C VAL A 139 -8.20 -2.80 -4.16
N THR A 140 -8.52 -2.25 -2.98
CA THR A 140 -7.83 -1.08 -2.45
C THR A 140 -6.76 -1.43 -1.42
N ALA A 141 -7.13 -2.04 -0.31
CA ALA A 141 -6.18 -2.37 0.75
C ALA A 141 -6.52 -3.70 1.41
N CYS A 142 -5.62 -4.19 2.24
CA CYS A 142 -5.88 -5.37 3.06
C CYS A 142 -5.19 -5.26 4.42
N MET A 143 -5.75 -5.98 5.41
CA MET A 143 -5.19 -6.05 6.75
C MET A 143 -5.54 -7.40 7.38
N PHE A 144 -4.61 -7.97 8.10
CA PHE A 144 -4.87 -9.16 8.91
C PHE A 144 -5.69 -8.80 10.15
N GLY A 145 -6.64 -9.65 10.50
CA GLY A 145 -7.55 -9.50 11.62
C GLY A 145 -8.05 -10.84 12.15
N GLY A 146 -9.12 -10.79 12.95
CA GLY A 146 -9.62 -11.94 13.68
C GLY A 146 -8.81 -12.23 14.95
N PRO A 147 -9.29 -13.15 15.81
CA PRO A 147 -8.60 -13.44 17.09
C PRO A 147 -7.20 -14.02 16.93
N GLY A 148 -6.94 -14.72 15.81
CA GLY A 148 -5.63 -15.31 15.49
C GLY A 148 -4.77 -14.46 14.57
N LEU A 149 -5.27 -13.31 14.07
CA LEU A 149 -4.67 -12.53 12.99
C LEU A 149 -4.40 -13.37 11.74
N ASP A 150 -5.25 -14.35 11.46
CA ASP A 150 -5.18 -15.31 10.36
C ASP A 150 -6.27 -15.09 9.31
N GLU A 151 -7.13 -14.12 9.51
CA GLU A 151 -8.16 -13.68 8.56
C GLU A 151 -7.69 -12.44 7.82
N LEU A 152 -7.78 -12.43 6.50
CA LEU A 152 -7.42 -11.28 5.68
C LEU A 152 -8.68 -10.49 5.30
N TYR A 153 -8.79 -9.28 5.79
CA TYR A 153 -9.84 -8.33 5.44
C TYR A 153 -9.37 -7.45 4.29
N ILE A 154 -10.23 -7.30 3.27
CA ILE A 154 -9.87 -6.66 2.00
C ILE A 154 -10.92 -5.61 1.68
N SER A 155 -10.49 -4.36 1.60
CA SER A 155 -11.35 -3.26 1.17
C SER A 155 -11.35 -3.11 -0.34
N THR A 156 -12.48 -2.63 -0.87
CA THR A 156 -12.69 -2.42 -2.30
C THR A 156 -13.38 -1.09 -2.56
N ALA A 157 -13.42 -0.63 -3.81
CA ALA A 157 -14.08 0.61 -4.17
C ALA A 157 -14.94 0.48 -5.41
N TRP A 158 -16.05 1.22 -5.43
CA TRP A 158 -16.86 1.44 -6.62
C TRP A 158 -16.50 2.74 -7.36
N PHE A 159 -15.61 3.55 -6.79
CA PHE A 159 -15.16 4.80 -7.38
C PHE A 159 -14.58 4.58 -8.78
N LEU A 160 -14.90 5.45 -9.72
CA LEU A 160 -14.57 5.37 -11.16
C LEU A 160 -15.19 4.20 -11.94
N LEU A 161 -16.06 3.38 -11.34
CA LEU A 161 -16.87 2.43 -12.09
C LEU A 161 -18.04 3.17 -12.74
N ASN A 162 -18.26 2.94 -14.04
CA ASN A 162 -19.46 3.39 -14.71
C ASN A 162 -20.71 2.60 -14.23
N PRO A 163 -21.95 3.04 -14.57
CA PRO A 163 -23.17 2.38 -14.10
C PRO A 163 -23.28 0.88 -14.46
N ASP A 164 -22.83 0.48 -15.65
CA ASP A 164 -22.88 -0.91 -16.08
C ASP A 164 -21.87 -1.78 -15.34
N GLU A 165 -20.63 -1.26 -15.14
CA GLU A 165 -19.60 -1.91 -14.34
C GLU A 165 -20.04 -2.08 -12.89
N ARG A 166 -20.68 -1.06 -12.28
CA ARG A 166 -21.24 -1.18 -10.92
C ARG A 166 -22.34 -2.23 -10.82
N LYS A 167 -23.20 -2.31 -11.83
CA LYS A 167 -24.25 -3.33 -11.89
C LYS A 167 -23.67 -4.74 -12.04
N ALA A 168 -22.58 -4.88 -12.79
CA ALA A 168 -21.88 -6.17 -12.97
C ALA A 168 -21.07 -6.59 -11.73
N GLN A 169 -20.72 -5.64 -10.85
CA GLN A 169 -19.91 -5.85 -9.65
C GLN A 169 -20.63 -5.34 -8.40
N PRO A 170 -21.74 -5.99 -7.96
CA PRO A 170 -22.59 -5.48 -6.88
C PRO A 170 -21.86 -5.40 -5.52
N GLY A 171 -20.78 -6.15 -5.33
CA GLY A 171 -19.92 -6.08 -4.14
C GLY A 171 -18.81 -5.03 -4.21
N ALA A 172 -18.75 -4.18 -5.25
CA ALA A 172 -17.75 -3.12 -5.32
C ALA A 172 -18.01 -2.06 -4.24
N GLY A 173 -17.05 -1.82 -3.39
CA GLY A 173 -17.15 -0.97 -2.20
C GLY A 173 -17.39 -1.74 -0.90
N ASP A 174 -17.62 -3.04 -0.97
CA ASP A 174 -17.76 -3.89 0.22
C ASP A 174 -16.39 -4.27 0.82
N LEU A 175 -16.45 -4.76 2.05
CA LEU A 175 -15.34 -5.40 2.74
C LEU A 175 -15.44 -6.92 2.55
N PHE A 176 -14.39 -7.51 2.01
CA PHE A 176 -14.26 -8.96 1.86
C PHE A 176 -13.40 -9.56 2.96
N ARG A 177 -13.60 -10.84 3.24
CA ARG A 177 -12.81 -11.63 4.17
C ARG A 177 -12.43 -12.98 3.54
N VAL A 178 -11.18 -13.35 3.63
CA VAL A 178 -10.62 -14.66 3.23
C VAL A 178 -9.72 -15.21 4.33
#